data_794c7778dd93160a58736ef0b67210df
#
_entry.id   794c7778dd93160a58736ef0b67210df
#
_cell.length_a   1.000
_cell.length_b   1.000
_cell.length_c   1.000
_cell.angle_alpha   90.00
_cell.angle_beta   90.00
_cell.angle_gamma   90.00
#
_symmetry.space_group_name_H-M   'P 1'
#
loop_
_entity.id
_entity.type
_entity.pdbx_description
1 polymer ?
#
loop_
_entity_poly.entity_id
_entity_poly.type
_entity_poly.pdbx_seq_one_letter_code
_entity_poly.pdbx_strand_id
1 'polypeptide(L)'
;MERRSPPTERVVRLLDLLARQPQEGLSLSELARRLDISKATSLGIAGALTQAGYLVRADDKTYTLGPALLGLGRAASEAFTSLAFARPELRRLNQEVGVASSVSTLVDDKIVLLDRTGPHGELDGMLQVGQRYPYTPPSGLVLAAWLDDPDITQWLVDYPEVSMDSSLEHLRALVDTAREHGYIVERMSDVSVGALTLLAGLEGHALPAPAEDAIANMVSNLADRHYVSRHLRRGGHYAVTFVSSPSYDHDGRPDLLLGLLVFRSNVAYNELTRYGAAVRQAAARVTAQAGGRAPWDGRRAPKCRVGQPSSATRAPARRKPTRRTTGRTAR
;
A
#
# COMPACT_ATOMS: atom_id res chain seq x y z
N MET A 1 2.28 5.78 23.29
CA MET A 1 2.74 7.06 22.72
C MET A 1 4.10 6.81 22.09
N GLU A 2 4.13 6.78 20.77
CA GLU A 2 5.38 6.65 20.02
C GLU A 2 6.20 7.93 20.18
N ARG A 3 7.47 7.79 20.49
CA ARG A 3 8.38 8.92 20.75
C ARG A 3 8.84 9.46 19.38
N ARG A 4 8.16 10.45 18.85
CA ARG A 4 8.54 11.12 17.59
C ARG A 4 9.90 11.82 17.75
N SER A 5 10.74 11.74 16.73
CA SER A 5 12.04 12.41 16.66
C SER A 5 12.02 13.46 15.56
N PRO A 6 11.71 14.74 15.87
CA PRO A 6 11.56 15.78 14.86
C PRO A 6 12.77 15.94 13.91
N PRO A 7 14.03 15.79 14.37
CA PRO A 7 15.17 15.83 13.46
C PRO A 7 15.17 14.71 12.43
N THR A 8 14.82 13.48 12.85
CA THR A 8 14.77 12.30 11.96
C THR A 8 13.63 12.42 10.96
N GLU A 9 12.46 12.91 11.38
CA GLU A 9 11.32 13.18 10.49
C GLU A 9 11.67 14.17 9.37
N ARG A 10 12.49 15.18 9.66
CA ARG A 10 12.96 16.14 8.64
C ARG A 10 13.84 15.49 7.58
N VAL A 11 14.69 14.52 7.97
CA VAL A 11 15.52 13.75 7.05
C VAL A 11 14.65 12.92 6.11
N VAL A 12 13.67 12.20 6.66
CA VAL A 12 12.71 11.40 5.88
C VAL A 12 11.97 12.29 4.89
N ARG A 13 11.35 13.37 5.36
CA ARG A 13 10.63 14.34 4.52
C ARG A 13 11.48 14.92 3.39
N LEU A 14 12.77 15.15 3.61
CA LEU A 14 13.68 15.66 2.58
C LEU A 14 13.89 14.61 1.47
N LEU A 15 14.12 13.36 1.82
CA LEU A 15 14.28 12.27 0.86
C LEU A 15 12.99 12.05 0.06
N ASP A 16 11.83 12.01 0.72
CA ASP A 16 10.53 11.86 0.08
C ASP A 16 10.22 13.04 -0.87
N LEU A 17 10.58 14.26 -0.48
CA LEU A 17 10.39 15.44 -1.33
C LEU A 17 11.17 15.34 -2.64
N LEU A 18 12.43 14.89 -2.59
CA LEU A 18 13.25 14.70 -3.78
C LEU A 18 12.82 13.48 -4.61
N ALA A 19 12.29 12.44 -3.97
CA ALA A 19 11.79 11.24 -4.66
C ALA A 19 10.58 11.53 -5.56
N ARG A 20 9.79 12.56 -5.24
CA ARG A 20 8.60 12.97 -6.04
C ARG A 20 8.95 13.64 -7.37
N GLN A 21 10.11 14.26 -7.45
CA GLN A 21 10.59 14.99 -8.62
C GLN A 21 12.03 14.56 -8.96
N PRO A 22 12.24 13.28 -9.33
CA PRO A 22 13.59 12.71 -9.46
C PRO A 22 14.44 13.37 -10.55
N GLN A 23 13.80 14.03 -11.51
CA GLN A 23 14.48 14.73 -12.61
C GLN A 23 14.78 16.20 -12.29
N GLU A 24 14.20 16.74 -11.23
CA GLU A 24 14.36 18.15 -10.85
C GLU A 24 15.19 18.24 -9.57
N GLY A 25 16.36 18.85 -9.67
CA GLY A 25 17.16 19.19 -8.49
C GLY A 25 16.54 20.36 -7.73
N LEU A 26 16.53 20.29 -6.40
CA LEU A 26 16.06 21.39 -5.55
C LEU A 26 17.25 22.14 -4.92
N SER A 27 17.23 23.46 -4.96
CA SER A 27 18.21 24.29 -4.26
C SER A 27 18.00 24.21 -2.73
N LEU A 28 19.05 24.51 -1.97
CA LEU A 28 18.99 24.53 -0.50
C LEU A 28 17.86 25.45 0.02
N SER A 29 17.62 26.58 -0.65
CA SER A 29 16.55 27.52 -0.28
C SER A 29 15.16 26.94 -0.52
N GLU A 30 14.97 26.18 -1.60
CA GLU A 30 13.71 25.49 -1.89
C GLU A 30 13.46 24.34 -0.91
N LEU A 31 14.49 23.54 -0.61
CA LEU A 31 14.41 22.50 0.43
C LEU A 31 13.98 23.11 1.77
N ALA A 32 14.64 24.19 2.21
CA ALA A 32 14.30 24.84 3.46
C ALA A 32 12.85 25.38 3.47
N ARG A 33 12.41 26.00 2.39
CA ARG A 33 11.06 26.55 2.25
C ARG A 33 9.99 25.45 2.22
N ARG A 34 10.18 24.40 1.40
CA ARG A 34 9.19 23.32 1.24
C ARG A 34 9.06 22.46 2.50
N LEU A 35 10.13 22.31 3.27
CA LEU A 35 10.16 21.54 4.51
C LEU A 35 9.81 22.36 5.77
N ASP A 36 9.64 23.68 5.62
CA ASP A 36 9.44 24.61 6.73
C ASP A 36 10.52 24.48 7.80
N ILE A 37 11.80 24.55 7.38
CA ILE A 37 12.97 24.50 8.27
C ILE A 37 13.96 25.62 7.96
N SER A 38 14.84 25.93 8.92
CA SER A 38 15.89 26.92 8.69
C SER A 38 16.88 26.47 7.60
N LYS A 39 17.47 27.42 6.87
CA LYS A 39 18.54 27.13 5.90
C LYS A 39 19.73 26.41 6.54
N ALA A 40 20.06 26.73 7.78
CA ALA A 40 21.13 26.07 8.52
C ALA A 40 20.80 24.59 8.79
N THR A 41 19.57 24.29 9.21
CA THR A 41 19.10 22.89 9.39
C THR A 41 19.10 22.15 8.06
N SER A 42 18.58 22.77 6.99
CA SER A 42 18.56 22.16 5.65
C SER A 42 19.99 21.88 5.16
N LEU A 43 20.95 22.81 5.38
CA LEU A 43 22.34 22.61 5.01
C LEU A 43 22.98 21.44 5.78
N GLY A 44 22.71 21.33 7.08
CA GLY A 44 23.23 20.22 7.91
C GLY A 44 22.72 18.86 7.43
N ILE A 45 21.40 18.77 7.17
CA ILE A 45 20.77 17.52 6.67
C ILE A 45 21.31 17.17 5.28
N ALA A 46 21.27 18.13 4.34
CA ALA A 46 21.73 17.90 2.96
C ALA A 46 23.23 17.56 2.93
N GLY A 47 24.06 18.21 3.77
CA GLY A 47 25.48 17.91 3.90
C GLY A 47 25.74 16.47 4.36
N ALA A 48 25.09 16.04 5.44
CA ALA A 48 25.22 14.68 5.96
C ALA A 48 24.77 13.63 4.94
N LEU A 49 23.64 13.85 4.27
CA LEU A 49 23.13 12.93 3.24
C LEU A 49 24.02 12.89 2.00
N THR A 50 24.62 14.04 1.61
CA THR A 50 25.59 14.09 0.49
C THR A 50 26.86 13.34 0.86
N GLN A 51 27.37 13.51 2.07
CA GLN A 51 28.54 12.77 2.56
C GLN A 51 28.31 11.25 2.57
N ALA A 52 27.08 10.81 2.90
CA ALA A 52 26.68 9.40 2.87
C ALA A 52 26.35 8.89 1.45
N GLY A 53 26.37 9.74 0.43
CA GLY A 53 26.04 9.38 -0.95
C GLY A 53 24.53 9.21 -1.21
N TYR A 54 23.67 9.61 -0.26
CA TYR A 54 22.21 9.59 -0.41
C TYR A 54 21.69 10.77 -1.21
N LEU A 55 22.47 11.86 -1.26
CA LEU A 55 22.22 12.98 -2.16
C LEU A 55 23.45 13.23 -3.04
N VAL A 56 23.20 13.80 -4.20
CA VAL A 56 24.20 14.41 -5.07
C VAL A 56 23.92 15.89 -5.16
N ARG A 57 24.97 16.71 -5.02
CA ARG A 57 24.89 18.14 -5.27
C ARG A 57 25.48 18.44 -6.63
N ALA A 58 24.67 19.02 -7.52
CA ALA A 58 25.08 19.42 -8.86
C ALA A 58 25.86 20.75 -8.84
N ASP A 59 26.48 21.11 -9.96
CA ASP A 59 27.27 22.35 -10.13
C ASP A 59 26.43 23.62 -9.97
N ASP A 60 25.16 23.56 -10.35
CA ASP A 60 24.15 24.62 -10.14
C ASP A 60 23.68 24.76 -8.69
N LYS A 61 24.27 23.97 -7.78
CA LYS A 61 23.99 23.92 -6.34
C LYS A 61 22.60 23.32 -5.99
N THR A 62 21.97 22.61 -6.90
CA THR A 62 20.78 21.81 -6.62
C THR A 62 21.15 20.44 -6.06
N TYR A 63 20.20 19.82 -5.34
CA TYR A 63 20.33 18.50 -4.73
C TYR A 63 19.36 17.53 -5.38
N THR A 64 19.83 16.34 -5.72
CA THR A 64 19.03 15.20 -6.20
C THR A 64 19.33 13.96 -5.36
N LEU A 65 18.52 12.90 -5.50
CA LEU A 65 18.78 11.62 -4.85
C LEU A 65 20.08 10.99 -5.36
N GLY A 66 20.87 10.44 -4.45
CA GLY A 66 22.18 9.86 -4.73
C GLY A 66 22.15 8.34 -4.91
N PRO A 67 23.18 7.76 -5.54
CA PRO A 67 23.25 6.35 -5.91
C PRO A 67 23.31 5.39 -4.72
N ALA A 68 23.71 5.83 -3.52
CA ALA A 68 23.71 4.98 -2.33
C ALA A 68 22.30 4.47 -1.96
N LEU A 69 21.25 5.20 -2.34
CA LEU A 69 19.85 4.78 -2.14
C LEU A 69 19.49 3.55 -2.99
N LEU A 70 20.13 3.34 -4.14
CA LEU A 70 19.91 2.13 -4.95
C LEU A 70 20.35 0.87 -4.20
N GLY A 71 21.44 0.95 -3.45
CA GLY A 71 21.90 -0.14 -2.60
C GLY A 71 20.92 -0.46 -1.48
N LEU A 72 20.37 0.56 -0.81
CA LEU A 72 19.36 0.39 0.22
C LEU A 72 18.05 -0.17 -0.35
N GLY A 73 17.60 0.34 -1.50
CA GLY A 73 16.40 -0.16 -2.18
C GLY A 73 16.56 -1.62 -2.59
N ARG A 74 17.74 -2.04 -3.06
CA ARG A 74 18.02 -3.45 -3.37
C ARG A 74 17.96 -4.32 -2.11
N ALA A 75 18.65 -3.93 -1.04
CA ALA A 75 18.63 -4.66 0.22
C ALA A 75 17.22 -4.76 0.81
N ALA A 76 16.43 -3.68 0.75
CA ALA A 76 15.04 -3.70 1.16
C ALA A 76 14.20 -4.67 0.31
N SER A 77 14.41 -4.69 -1.02
CA SER A 77 13.72 -5.62 -1.92
C SER A 77 14.03 -7.08 -1.63
N GLU A 78 15.24 -7.39 -1.17
CA GLU A 78 15.65 -8.76 -0.80
C GLU A 78 14.92 -9.26 0.46
N ALA A 79 14.42 -8.35 1.32
CA ALA A 79 13.61 -8.71 2.48
C ALA A 79 12.18 -9.20 2.08
N PHE A 80 11.73 -8.84 0.90
CA PHE A 80 10.46 -9.30 0.33
C PHE A 80 10.71 -10.45 -0.64
N THR A 81 10.95 -11.65 -0.12
CA THR A 81 11.36 -12.83 -0.91
C THR A 81 10.40 -13.11 -2.08
N SER A 82 9.10 -12.99 -1.85
CA SER A 82 8.08 -13.23 -2.87
C SER A 82 8.09 -12.20 -4.01
N LEU A 83 8.66 -11.01 -3.78
CA LEU A 83 8.78 -9.96 -4.80
C LEU A 83 9.68 -10.41 -5.97
N ALA A 84 10.69 -11.22 -5.70
CA ALA A 84 11.56 -11.77 -6.75
C ALA A 84 10.77 -12.63 -7.75
N PHE A 85 9.75 -13.36 -7.26
CA PHE A 85 8.84 -14.16 -8.08
C PHE A 85 7.74 -13.31 -8.73
N ALA A 86 7.29 -12.24 -8.07
CA ALA A 86 6.25 -11.37 -8.60
C ALA A 86 6.72 -10.53 -9.80
N ARG A 87 7.95 -10.04 -9.81
CA ARG A 87 8.49 -9.21 -10.90
C ARG A 87 8.41 -9.83 -12.30
N PRO A 88 8.80 -11.08 -12.53
CA PRO A 88 8.60 -11.75 -13.83
C PRO A 88 7.13 -11.86 -14.20
N GLU A 89 6.26 -12.12 -13.22
CA GLU A 89 4.82 -12.28 -13.45
C GLU A 89 4.14 -10.93 -13.79
N LEU A 90 4.59 -9.80 -13.23
CA LEU A 90 4.11 -8.49 -13.64
C LEU A 90 4.43 -8.20 -15.11
N ARG A 91 5.64 -8.51 -15.56
CA ARG A 91 6.03 -8.34 -16.98
C ARG A 91 5.19 -9.23 -17.89
N ARG A 92 4.96 -10.47 -17.49
CA ARG A 92 4.11 -11.40 -18.22
C ARG A 92 2.67 -10.91 -18.31
N LEU A 93 2.08 -10.47 -17.18
CA LEU A 93 0.75 -9.88 -17.14
C LEU A 93 0.63 -8.69 -18.10
N ASN A 94 1.59 -7.77 -18.05
CA ASN A 94 1.59 -6.61 -18.96
C ASN A 94 1.63 -7.05 -20.43
N GLN A 95 2.44 -8.02 -20.79
CA GLN A 95 2.50 -8.57 -22.17
C GLN A 95 1.20 -9.27 -22.57
N GLU A 96 0.57 -10.01 -21.66
CA GLU A 96 -0.65 -10.80 -21.94
C GLU A 96 -1.90 -9.92 -22.09
N VAL A 97 -2.04 -8.91 -21.25
CA VAL A 97 -3.28 -8.11 -21.19
C VAL A 97 -3.14 -6.68 -21.73
N GLY A 98 -1.92 -6.20 -21.94
CA GLY A 98 -1.64 -4.87 -22.54
C GLY A 98 -1.89 -3.69 -21.60
N VAL A 99 -2.07 -3.91 -20.29
CA VAL A 99 -2.24 -2.84 -19.29
C VAL A 99 -1.13 -2.90 -18.25
N ALA A 100 -0.86 -1.76 -17.61
CA ALA A 100 0.13 -1.71 -16.55
C ALA A 100 -0.25 -2.63 -15.39
N SER A 101 0.74 -3.21 -14.75
CA SER A 101 0.57 -4.09 -13.60
C SER A 101 1.42 -3.64 -12.43
N SER A 102 0.99 -3.99 -11.22
CA SER A 102 1.62 -3.59 -9.97
C SER A 102 1.67 -4.74 -8.97
N VAL A 103 2.54 -4.62 -8.01
CA VAL A 103 2.56 -5.47 -6.81
C VAL A 103 2.70 -4.62 -5.57
N SER A 104 1.87 -4.90 -4.60
CA SER A 104 1.85 -4.25 -3.30
C SER A 104 1.88 -5.29 -2.18
N THR A 105 2.16 -4.86 -0.96
CA THR A 105 2.04 -5.69 0.25
C THR A 105 1.46 -4.87 1.39
N LEU A 106 1.03 -5.54 2.45
CA LEU A 106 0.58 -4.91 3.67
C LEU A 106 1.75 -4.78 4.65
N VAL A 107 2.08 -3.55 5.04
CA VAL A 107 3.06 -3.24 6.08
C VAL A 107 2.34 -2.46 7.18
N ASP A 108 2.22 -3.05 8.35
CA ASP A 108 1.40 -2.54 9.46
C ASP A 108 -0.06 -2.34 9.02
N ASP A 109 -0.52 -1.10 8.94
CA ASP A 109 -1.86 -0.69 8.51
C ASP A 109 -1.88 0.00 7.14
N LYS A 110 -0.83 -0.17 6.34
CA LYS A 110 -0.68 0.48 5.02
C LYS A 110 -0.41 -0.53 3.92
N ILE A 111 -1.07 -0.33 2.80
CA ILE A 111 -0.75 -1.01 1.54
C ILE A 111 0.41 -0.26 0.89
N VAL A 112 1.54 -0.93 0.70
CA VAL A 112 2.76 -0.33 0.14
C VAL A 112 2.99 -0.87 -1.27
N LEU A 113 3.13 0.03 -2.25
CA LEU A 113 3.48 -0.34 -3.62
C LEU A 113 4.96 -0.73 -3.68
N LEU A 114 5.25 -1.99 -4.05
CA LEU A 114 6.61 -2.54 -4.10
C LEU A 114 7.24 -2.48 -5.49
N ASP A 115 6.43 -2.66 -6.54
CA ASP A 115 6.89 -2.59 -7.92
C ASP A 115 5.73 -2.39 -8.89
N ARG A 116 6.04 -1.89 -10.09
CA ARG A 116 5.09 -1.76 -11.19
C ARG A 116 5.80 -1.92 -12.53
N THR A 117 5.04 -2.31 -13.56
CA THR A 117 5.54 -2.42 -14.92
C THR A 117 4.43 -2.10 -15.94
N GLY A 118 4.81 -1.65 -17.11
CA GLY A 118 3.88 -1.33 -18.19
C GLY A 118 3.92 0.14 -18.60
N PRO A 119 3.02 0.55 -19.49
CA PRO A 119 3.00 1.90 -20.03
C PRO A 119 2.82 2.94 -18.92
N HIS A 120 3.50 4.05 -19.07
CA HIS A 120 3.32 5.24 -18.26
C HIS A 120 2.03 5.95 -18.70
N GLY A 121 1.24 6.40 -17.75
CA GLY A 121 -0.02 7.09 -17.97
C GLY A 121 -0.15 8.37 -17.14
N GLU A 122 -1.25 9.07 -17.28
CA GLU A 122 -1.55 10.31 -16.55
C GLU A 122 -1.50 10.15 -15.01
N LEU A 123 -1.55 8.91 -14.53
CA LEU A 123 -1.58 8.56 -13.10
C LEU A 123 -0.21 8.11 -12.54
N ASP A 124 0.86 8.28 -13.28
CA ASP A 124 2.21 7.88 -12.84
C ASP A 124 2.66 8.57 -11.56
N GLY A 125 2.21 9.79 -11.35
CA GLY A 125 2.46 10.52 -10.10
C GLY A 125 1.74 9.93 -8.88
N MET A 126 0.67 9.14 -9.10
CA MET A 126 -0.13 8.53 -8.02
C MET A 126 0.38 7.17 -7.57
N LEU A 127 1.11 6.46 -8.41
CA LEU A 127 1.47 5.06 -8.20
C LEU A 127 2.99 4.91 -8.23
N GLN A 128 3.64 5.48 -7.23
CA GLN A 128 5.09 5.39 -7.08
C GLN A 128 5.49 4.23 -6.18
N VAL A 129 6.58 3.55 -6.52
CA VAL A 129 7.18 2.51 -5.67
C VAL A 129 7.56 3.12 -4.32
N GLY A 130 7.20 2.42 -3.24
CA GLY A 130 7.34 2.90 -1.87
C GLY A 130 6.15 3.71 -1.36
N GLN A 131 5.21 4.12 -2.21
CA GLN A 131 4.02 4.86 -1.80
C GLN A 131 3.11 4.00 -0.93
N ARG A 132 2.52 4.64 0.07
CA ARG A 132 1.70 4.02 1.11
C ARG A 132 0.24 4.45 0.96
N TYR A 133 -0.66 3.50 1.02
CA TYR A 133 -2.11 3.72 0.98
C TYR A 133 -2.76 3.16 2.23
N PRO A 134 -3.84 3.78 2.74
CA PRO A 134 -4.55 3.24 3.91
C PRO A 134 -5.07 1.82 3.64
N TYR A 135 -4.90 0.91 4.59
CA TYR A 135 -5.57 -0.39 4.61
C TYR A 135 -6.91 -0.25 5.34
N THR A 136 -7.84 0.46 4.70
CA THR A 136 -9.17 0.77 5.24
C THR A 136 -10.24 0.42 4.22
N PRO A 137 -11.45 0.01 4.64
CA PRO A 137 -12.54 -0.17 3.70
C PRO A 137 -12.78 1.11 2.87
N PRO A 138 -13.02 1.00 1.57
CA PRO A 138 -13.06 -0.23 0.76
C PRO A 138 -11.68 -0.70 0.30
N SER A 139 -10.65 0.13 0.41
CA SER A 139 -9.29 -0.19 -0.03
C SER A 139 -8.76 -1.40 0.73
N GLY A 140 -8.18 -2.36 -0.01
CA GLY A 140 -7.62 -3.56 0.61
C GLY A 140 -8.62 -4.67 0.94
N LEU A 141 -9.90 -4.54 0.56
CA LEU A 141 -10.91 -5.58 0.79
C LEU A 141 -10.47 -6.95 0.26
N VAL A 142 -9.75 -6.99 -0.86
CA VAL A 142 -9.21 -8.24 -1.41
C VAL A 142 -8.21 -8.91 -0.48
N LEU A 143 -7.46 -8.17 0.34
CA LEU A 143 -6.58 -8.71 1.38
C LEU A 143 -7.40 -9.10 2.62
N ALA A 144 -8.33 -8.23 3.03
CA ALA A 144 -9.22 -8.49 4.17
C ALA A 144 -10.13 -9.69 3.95
N ALA A 145 -10.48 -10.03 2.71
CA ALA A 145 -11.35 -11.15 2.38
C ALA A 145 -10.85 -12.51 2.92
N TRP A 146 -9.56 -12.62 3.26
CA TRP A 146 -8.95 -13.85 3.77
C TRP A 146 -8.66 -13.81 5.27
N LEU A 147 -9.15 -12.78 5.96
CA LEU A 147 -9.20 -12.75 7.42
C LEU A 147 -10.25 -13.72 7.94
N ASP A 148 -10.14 -14.11 9.22
CA ASP A 148 -11.21 -14.81 9.91
C ASP A 148 -12.43 -13.90 10.07
N ASP A 149 -13.64 -14.48 10.12
CA ASP A 149 -14.89 -13.71 10.19
C ASP A 149 -14.97 -12.69 11.33
N PRO A 150 -14.46 -12.97 12.56
CA PRO A 150 -14.37 -11.95 13.61
C PRO A 150 -13.44 -10.78 13.23
N ASP A 151 -12.29 -11.09 12.61
CA ASP A 151 -11.29 -10.08 12.23
C ASP A 151 -11.79 -9.23 11.07
N ILE A 152 -12.49 -9.80 10.09
CA ILE A 152 -13.18 -9.05 9.03
C ILE A 152 -14.24 -8.13 9.63
N THR A 153 -15.03 -8.64 10.57
CA THR A 153 -16.07 -7.85 11.22
C THR A 153 -15.45 -6.69 11.99
N GLN A 154 -14.35 -6.93 12.72
CA GLN A 154 -13.63 -5.89 13.44
C GLN A 154 -13.02 -4.87 12.46
N TRP A 155 -12.37 -5.33 11.38
CA TRP A 155 -11.81 -4.45 10.34
C TRP A 155 -12.88 -3.55 9.68
N LEU A 156 -14.10 -4.06 9.50
CA LEU A 156 -15.21 -3.27 8.97
C LEU A 156 -15.76 -2.26 10.00
N VAL A 157 -15.82 -2.65 11.29
CA VAL A 157 -16.39 -1.84 12.38
C VAL A 157 -15.43 -0.73 12.85
N ASP A 158 -14.12 -0.94 12.72
CA ASP A 158 -13.10 0.07 13.06
C ASP A 158 -13.21 1.33 12.19
N TYR A 159 -14.03 1.27 11.13
CA TYR A 159 -14.32 2.39 10.24
C TYR A 159 -15.82 2.77 10.32
N PRO A 160 -16.19 3.67 11.26
CA PRO A 160 -17.58 4.03 11.56
C PRO A 160 -18.34 4.62 10.36
N GLU A 161 -17.67 5.14 9.35
CA GLU A 161 -18.31 5.60 8.11
C GLU A 161 -18.91 4.45 7.28
N VAL A 162 -18.47 3.21 7.53
CA VAL A 162 -18.99 1.99 6.90
C VAL A 162 -20.15 1.38 7.73
N SER A 163 -20.39 1.87 8.93
CA SER A 163 -21.28 1.26 9.94
C SER A 163 -22.79 1.42 9.69
N MET A 164 -23.21 1.88 8.55
CA MET A 164 -24.63 1.74 8.15
C MET A 164 -24.88 0.28 7.76
N ASP A 165 -25.91 -0.37 8.32
CA ASP A 165 -26.19 -1.81 8.14
C ASP A 165 -26.17 -2.28 6.69
N SER A 166 -26.69 -1.46 5.76
CA SER A 166 -26.63 -1.74 4.32
C SER A 166 -25.22 -1.79 3.73
N SER A 167 -24.30 -1.00 4.26
CA SER A 167 -22.90 -0.98 3.81
C SER A 167 -22.13 -2.22 4.29
N LEU A 168 -22.41 -2.70 5.51
CA LEU A 168 -21.80 -3.92 6.05
C LEU A 168 -22.22 -5.17 5.28
N GLU A 169 -23.51 -5.31 4.96
CA GLU A 169 -24.00 -6.43 4.14
C GLU A 169 -23.40 -6.40 2.74
N HIS A 170 -23.28 -5.21 2.15
CA HIS A 170 -22.66 -5.03 0.84
C HIS A 170 -21.20 -5.45 0.86
N LEU A 171 -20.42 -5.00 1.84
CA LEU A 171 -19.01 -5.34 1.98
C LEU A 171 -18.78 -6.84 2.27
N ARG A 172 -19.64 -7.45 3.11
CA ARG A 172 -19.59 -8.91 3.34
C ARG A 172 -19.83 -9.69 2.06
N ALA A 173 -20.81 -9.31 1.27
CA ALA A 173 -21.06 -9.96 0.00
C ALA A 173 -19.96 -9.73 -1.05
N LEU A 174 -19.17 -8.65 -0.94
CA LEU A 174 -17.96 -8.44 -1.74
C LEU A 174 -16.81 -9.35 -1.27
N VAL A 175 -16.67 -9.56 0.04
CA VAL A 175 -15.74 -10.54 0.62
C VAL A 175 -16.04 -11.94 0.05
N ASP A 176 -17.31 -12.36 0.06
CA ASP A 176 -17.72 -13.66 -0.50
C ASP A 176 -17.40 -13.74 -2.00
N THR A 177 -17.66 -12.67 -2.75
CA THR A 177 -17.33 -12.58 -4.17
C THR A 177 -15.82 -12.67 -4.41
N ALA A 178 -14.99 -12.00 -3.58
CA ALA A 178 -13.55 -12.09 -3.66
C ALA A 178 -13.03 -13.50 -3.37
N ARG A 179 -13.60 -14.18 -2.37
CA ARG A 179 -13.30 -15.58 -2.01
C ARG A 179 -13.69 -16.54 -3.13
N GLU A 180 -14.84 -16.35 -3.76
CA GLU A 180 -15.33 -17.21 -4.85
C GLU A 180 -14.48 -17.08 -6.12
N HIS A 181 -14.20 -15.85 -6.53
CA HIS A 181 -13.48 -15.58 -7.77
C HIS A 181 -11.95 -15.62 -7.62
N GLY A 182 -11.43 -15.38 -6.42
CA GLY A 182 -10.00 -15.22 -6.16
C GLY A 182 -9.42 -13.90 -6.68
N TYR A 183 -10.27 -12.96 -7.09
CA TYR A 183 -9.90 -11.60 -7.50
C TYR A 183 -11.03 -10.64 -7.24
N ILE A 184 -10.72 -9.34 -7.23
CA ILE A 184 -11.70 -8.28 -7.11
C ILE A 184 -11.54 -7.26 -8.23
N VAL A 185 -12.65 -6.61 -8.58
CA VAL A 185 -12.69 -5.53 -9.57
C VAL A 185 -13.12 -4.26 -8.88
N GLU A 186 -12.28 -3.27 -8.94
CA GLU A 186 -12.49 -1.97 -8.31
C GLU A 186 -12.74 -0.89 -9.37
N ARG A 187 -13.69 -0.02 -9.06
CA ARG A 187 -13.93 1.19 -9.81
C ARG A 187 -13.77 2.37 -8.86
N MET A 188 -12.82 3.23 -9.08
CA MET A 188 -12.71 4.49 -8.36
C MET A 188 -13.44 5.60 -9.13
N SER A 189 -14.14 6.48 -8.44
CA SER A 189 -14.68 7.69 -9.05
C SER A 189 -13.54 8.70 -9.32
N ASP A 190 -13.76 9.65 -10.24
CA ASP A 190 -12.78 10.70 -10.53
C ASP A 190 -12.44 11.53 -9.26
N VAL A 191 -13.40 11.68 -8.36
CA VAL A 191 -13.18 12.34 -7.06
C VAL A 191 -12.27 11.51 -6.16
N SER A 192 -12.42 10.18 -6.15
CA SER A 192 -11.55 9.28 -5.37
C SER A 192 -10.14 9.22 -5.94
N VAL A 193 -10.01 9.22 -7.26
CA VAL A 193 -8.72 9.32 -7.96
C VAL A 193 -8.05 10.66 -7.60
N GLY A 194 -8.79 11.77 -7.66
CA GLY A 194 -8.30 13.09 -7.27
C GLY A 194 -7.88 13.16 -5.79
N ALA A 195 -8.66 12.58 -4.88
CA ALA A 195 -8.34 12.53 -3.45
C ALA A 195 -7.09 11.71 -3.16
N LEU A 196 -6.93 10.54 -3.79
CA LEU A 196 -5.70 9.74 -3.68
C LEU A 196 -4.48 10.47 -4.25
N THR A 197 -4.66 11.21 -5.34
CA THR A 197 -3.59 12.05 -5.92
C THR A 197 -3.19 13.16 -4.96
N LEU A 198 -4.16 13.81 -4.33
CA LEU A 198 -3.90 14.83 -3.31
C LEU A 198 -3.20 14.22 -2.09
N LEU A 199 -3.68 13.08 -1.58
CA LEU A 199 -3.04 12.36 -0.47
C LEU A 199 -1.61 11.97 -0.81
N ALA A 200 -1.37 11.42 -1.98
CA ALA A 200 -0.03 11.10 -2.46
C ALA A 200 0.84 12.35 -2.61
N GLY A 201 0.27 13.47 -3.03
CA GLY A 201 0.94 14.77 -3.11
C GLY A 201 1.22 15.42 -1.75
N LEU A 202 0.46 15.05 -0.72
CA LEU A 202 0.56 15.62 0.62
C LEU A 202 1.39 14.76 1.58
N GLU A 203 1.69 13.49 1.24
CA GLU A 203 2.67 12.69 1.98
C GLU A 203 4.04 13.38 1.97
N GLY A 204 4.43 13.92 3.12
CA GLY A 204 5.63 14.77 3.29
C GLY A 204 5.34 16.20 3.68
N HIS A 205 4.09 16.64 3.60
CA HIS A 205 3.59 17.78 4.37
C HIS A 205 2.82 17.18 5.54
N ALA A 206 3.24 17.46 6.78
CA ALA A 206 2.44 17.11 7.94
C ALA A 206 1.11 17.85 7.82
N LEU A 207 0.12 17.18 7.24
CA LEU A 207 -1.24 17.62 7.41
C LEU A 207 -1.55 17.49 8.90
N PRO A 208 -2.28 18.45 9.48
CA PRO A 208 -2.89 18.20 10.77
C PRO A 208 -3.67 16.90 10.72
N ALA A 209 -3.55 16.04 11.74
CA ALA A 209 -4.28 14.77 11.79
C ALA A 209 -5.76 14.88 11.37
N PRO A 210 -6.50 15.94 11.70
CA PRO A 210 -7.88 16.13 11.22
C PRO A 210 -8.03 16.26 9.70
N ALA A 211 -6.99 16.68 8.98
CA ALA A 211 -7.05 16.78 7.52
C ALA A 211 -6.72 15.45 6.84
N GLU A 212 -5.80 14.67 7.39
CA GLU A 212 -5.55 13.28 6.95
C GLU A 212 -6.81 12.44 7.16
N ASP A 213 -7.44 12.53 8.33
CA ASP A 213 -8.69 11.84 8.65
C ASP A 213 -9.82 12.30 7.73
N ALA A 214 -9.97 13.61 7.47
CA ALA A 214 -11.02 14.12 6.58
C ALA A 214 -10.86 13.62 5.14
N ILE A 215 -9.63 13.48 4.64
CA ILE A 215 -9.37 12.97 3.30
C ILE A 215 -9.57 11.45 3.27
N ALA A 216 -9.12 10.72 4.29
CA ALA A 216 -9.39 9.28 4.43
C ALA A 216 -10.90 9.02 4.49
N ASN A 217 -11.63 9.81 5.25
CA ASN A 217 -13.09 9.75 5.35
C ASN A 217 -13.78 10.10 4.02
N MET A 218 -13.27 11.09 3.27
CA MET A 218 -13.78 11.42 1.94
C MET A 218 -13.56 10.27 0.95
N VAL A 219 -12.42 9.59 1.01
CA VAL A 219 -12.15 8.38 0.20
C VAL A 219 -13.07 7.23 0.64
N SER A 220 -13.29 7.03 1.93
CA SER A 220 -14.15 5.97 2.48
C SER A 220 -15.64 6.22 2.17
N ASN A 221 -16.14 7.44 2.28
CA ASN A 221 -17.53 7.81 1.94
C ASN A 221 -17.88 7.63 0.45
N LEU A 222 -16.87 7.51 -0.41
CA LEU A 222 -17.04 7.18 -1.83
C LEU A 222 -17.10 5.65 -2.07
N ALA A 223 -16.99 4.86 -1.01
CA ALA A 223 -16.86 3.40 -1.04
C ALA A 223 -18.04 2.65 -1.67
N ASP A 224 -19.24 3.11 -1.49
CA ASP A 224 -20.48 2.45 -1.98
C ASP A 224 -20.55 2.30 -3.51
N ARG A 225 -19.67 2.98 -4.24
CA ARG A 225 -19.65 2.96 -5.71
C ARG A 225 -18.44 2.21 -6.29
N HIS A 226 -17.57 1.64 -5.46
CA HIS A 226 -16.23 1.21 -5.89
C HIS A 226 -16.13 -0.21 -6.43
N TYR A 227 -16.99 -1.13 -5.99
CA TYR A 227 -16.85 -2.52 -6.37
C TYR A 227 -17.83 -2.95 -7.46
N VAL A 228 -17.29 -3.33 -8.62
CA VAL A 228 -18.08 -3.78 -9.78
C VAL A 228 -18.32 -5.29 -9.74
N SER A 229 -17.52 -6.05 -9.00
CA SER A 229 -17.47 -7.51 -9.03
C SER A 229 -18.84 -8.18 -8.84
N ARG A 230 -19.73 -7.59 -8.06
CA ARG A 230 -21.05 -8.13 -7.73
C ARG A 230 -22.11 -7.94 -8.83
N HIS A 231 -21.90 -7.00 -9.74
CA HIS A 231 -22.87 -6.60 -10.75
C HIS A 231 -22.45 -7.00 -12.17
N LEU A 232 -21.42 -7.86 -12.29
CA LEU A 232 -20.92 -8.29 -13.58
C LEU A 232 -21.96 -9.16 -14.30
N ARG A 233 -22.37 -8.73 -15.49
CA ARG A 233 -23.31 -9.46 -16.36
C ARG A 233 -22.70 -9.62 -17.75
N ARG A 234 -22.94 -10.76 -18.38
CA ARG A 234 -22.56 -10.98 -19.78
C ARG A 234 -23.13 -9.87 -20.68
N GLY A 235 -22.32 -9.34 -21.56
CA GLY A 235 -22.67 -8.24 -22.44
C GLY A 235 -22.60 -6.85 -21.81
N GLY A 236 -22.35 -6.74 -20.49
CA GLY A 236 -22.18 -5.46 -19.82
C GLY A 236 -20.84 -4.80 -20.10
N HIS A 237 -20.80 -3.49 -19.85
CA HIS A 237 -19.60 -2.66 -19.93
C HIS A 237 -19.44 -1.90 -18.60
N TYR A 238 -18.21 -1.76 -18.12
CA TYR A 238 -17.93 -1.28 -16.78
C TYR A 238 -16.78 -0.27 -16.76
N ALA A 239 -16.89 0.72 -15.90
CA ALA A 239 -15.73 1.53 -15.54
C ALA A 239 -14.88 0.70 -14.55
N VAL A 240 -13.59 0.59 -14.81
CA VAL A 240 -12.66 -0.22 -14.02
C VAL A 240 -11.39 0.55 -13.79
N THR A 241 -10.97 0.61 -12.54
CA THR A 241 -9.70 1.23 -12.13
C THR A 241 -8.65 0.16 -11.86
N PHE A 242 -8.99 -0.83 -11.01
CA PHE A 242 -8.09 -1.93 -10.66
C PHE A 242 -8.76 -3.29 -10.80
N VAL A 243 -7.96 -4.29 -11.12
CA VAL A 243 -8.32 -5.71 -10.98
C VAL A 243 -7.20 -6.37 -10.22
N SER A 244 -7.46 -6.92 -9.04
CA SER A 244 -6.41 -7.41 -8.16
C SER A 244 -6.69 -8.78 -7.57
N SER A 245 -5.61 -9.51 -7.27
CA SER A 245 -5.63 -10.86 -6.69
C SER A 245 -4.44 -11.04 -5.74
N PRO A 246 -4.63 -11.60 -4.55
CA PRO A 246 -3.55 -11.84 -3.62
C PRO A 246 -2.75 -13.11 -3.96
N SER A 247 -1.45 -13.08 -3.71
CA SER A 247 -0.65 -14.28 -3.50
C SER A 247 -0.61 -14.62 -2.00
N TYR A 248 -0.19 -15.83 -1.66
CA TYR A 248 -0.25 -16.34 -0.29
C TYR A 248 1.09 -16.89 0.16
N ASP A 249 1.37 -16.77 1.44
CA ASP A 249 2.51 -17.37 2.10
C ASP A 249 2.30 -18.87 2.41
N HIS A 250 3.25 -19.48 3.10
CA HIS A 250 3.20 -20.91 3.51
C HIS A 250 2.10 -21.19 4.53
N ASP A 251 1.62 -20.17 5.27
CA ASP A 251 0.50 -20.28 6.21
C ASP A 251 -0.86 -20.05 5.54
N GLY A 252 -0.88 -19.68 4.25
CA GLY A 252 -2.09 -19.36 3.49
C GLY A 252 -2.60 -17.94 3.74
N ARG A 253 -1.75 -17.05 4.27
CA ARG A 253 -2.06 -15.64 4.48
C ARG A 253 -1.72 -14.85 3.23
N PRO A 254 -2.50 -13.79 2.90
CA PRO A 254 -2.11 -12.86 1.86
C PRO A 254 -0.71 -12.28 2.12
N ASP A 255 0.16 -12.40 1.13
CA ASP A 255 1.55 -11.93 1.17
C ASP A 255 1.74 -10.73 0.25
N LEU A 256 1.44 -10.89 -1.05
CA LEU A 256 1.47 -9.82 -2.01
C LEU A 256 0.09 -9.62 -2.65
N LEU A 257 -0.18 -8.43 -3.12
CA LEU A 257 -1.33 -8.08 -3.94
C LEU A 257 -0.85 -7.75 -5.34
N LEU A 258 -1.15 -8.60 -6.31
CA LEU A 258 -0.92 -8.33 -7.72
C LEU A 258 -2.11 -7.57 -8.30
N GLY A 259 -1.87 -6.54 -9.07
CA GLY A 259 -2.90 -5.67 -9.63
C GLY A 259 -2.68 -5.34 -11.10
N LEU A 260 -3.77 -5.18 -11.83
CA LEU A 260 -3.83 -4.56 -13.15
C LEU A 260 -4.35 -3.13 -12.97
N LEU A 261 -3.64 -2.17 -13.56
CA LEU A 261 -3.91 -0.74 -13.51
C LEU A 261 -4.70 -0.36 -14.77
N VAL A 262 -6.02 -0.60 -14.76
CA VAL A 262 -6.85 -0.56 -15.98
C VAL A 262 -7.23 0.86 -16.36
N PHE A 263 -7.73 1.67 -15.43
CA PHE A 263 -8.13 3.07 -15.60
C PHE A 263 -8.95 3.35 -16.89
N ARG A 264 -9.97 2.54 -17.11
CA ARG A 264 -10.85 2.65 -18.30
C ARG A 264 -12.31 2.72 -17.89
N SER A 265 -13.05 3.63 -18.52
CA SER A 265 -14.49 3.86 -18.27
C SER A 265 -15.42 2.85 -18.97
N ASN A 266 -14.92 2.11 -19.94
CA ASN A 266 -15.74 1.24 -20.80
C ASN A 266 -15.01 -0.08 -21.09
N VAL A 267 -15.00 -1.01 -20.13
CA VAL A 267 -14.39 -2.33 -20.24
C VAL A 267 -15.50 -3.37 -20.43
N ALA A 268 -15.44 -4.14 -21.50
CA ALA A 268 -16.42 -5.19 -21.78
C ALA A 268 -16.29 -6.34 -20.76
N TYR A 269 -17.40 -6.99 -20.43
CA TYR A 269 -17.46 -8.14 -19.51
C TYR A 269 -16.43 -9.22 -19.83
N ASN A 270 -16.29 -9.62 -21.11
CA ASN A 270 -15.36 -10.66 -21.52
C ASN A 270 -13.89 -10.26 -21.32
N GLU A 271 -13.57 -8.99 -21.54
CA GLU A 271 -12.24 -8.42 -21.31
C GLU A 271 -11.95 -8.41 -19.80
N LEU A 272 -12.92 -8.01 -18.99
CA LEU A 272 -12.81 -7.94 -17.55
C LEU A 272 -12.61 -9.32 -16.92
N THR A 273 -13.35 -10.33 -17.36
CA THR A 273 -13.17 -11.72 -16.90
C THR A 273 -11.81 -12.28 -17.31
N ARG A 274 -11.28 -11.90 -18.48
CA ARG A 274 -9.92 -12.23 -18.90
C ARG A 274 -8.88 -11.58 -17.97
N TYR A 275 -9.05 -10.31 -17.60
CA TYR A 275 -8.18 -9.61 -16.65
C TYR A 275 -8.18 -10.31 -15.29
N GLY A 276 -9.37 -10.63 -14.74
CA GLY A 276 -9.49 -11.33 -13.48
C GLY A 276 -8.83 -12.71 -13.51
N ALA A 277 -9.01 -13.47 -14.58
CA ALA A 277 -8.36 -14.78 -14.75
C ALA A 277 -6.84 -14.64 -14.83
N ALA A 278 -6.33 -13.66 -15.59
CA ALA A 278 -4.89 -13.45 -15.77
C ALA A 278 -4.20 -13.06 -14.45
N VAL A 279 -4.75 -12.08 -13.72
CA VAL A 279 -4.16 -11.64 -12.45
C VAL A 279 -4.21 -12.74 -11.39
N ARG A 280 -5.31 -13.51 -11.31
CA ARG A 280 -5.42 -14.67 -10.40
C ARG A 280 -4.39 -15.76 -10.72
N GLN A 281 -4.20 -16.07 -12.00
CA GLN A 281 -3.19 -17.06 -12.40
C GLN A 281 -1.77 -16.59 -12.09
N ALA A 282 -1.46 -15.31 -12.30
CA ALA A 282 -0.17 -14.73 -11.93
C ALA A 282 0.05 -14.81 -10.41
N ALA A 283 -0.93 -14.44 -9.61
CA ALA A 283 -0.88 -14.56 -8.15
C ALA A 283 -0.68 -16.03 -7.69
N ALA A 284 -1.38 -16.98 -8.31
CA ALA A 284 -1.21 -18.40 -8.03
C ALA A 284 0.20 -18.91 -8.36
N ARG A 285 0.81 -18.43 -9.47
CA ARG A 285 2.20 -18.79 -9.80
C ARG A 285 3.19 -18.21 -8.80
N VAL A 286 3.00 -16.96 -8.37
CA VAL A 286 3.82 -16.35 -7.30
C VAL A 286 3.69 -17.15 -6.02
N THR A 287 2.46 -17.49 -5.59
CA THR A 287 2.18 -18.35 -4.44
C THR A 287 2.96 -19.66 -4.51
N ALA A 288 2.87 -20.36 -5.64
CA ALA A 288 3.55 -21.64 -5.82
C ALA A 288 5.08 -21.54 -5.79
N GLN A 289 5.65 -20.50 -6.44
CA GLN A 289 7.10 -20.26 -6.49
C GLN A 289 7.65 -19.82 -5.12
N ALA A 290 6.86 -19.11 -4.33
CA ALA A 290 7.20 -18.72 -2.97
C ALA A 290 6.99 -19.85 -1.93
N GLY A 291 6.53 -21.03 -2.35
CA GLY A 291 6.20 -22.12 -1.45
C GLY A 291 4.93 -21.88 -0.63
N GLY A 292 4.09 -20.96 -1.07
CA GLY A 292 2.84 -20.60 -0.43
C GLY A 292 1.69 -21.56 -0.73
N ARG A 293 0.55 -21.34 -0.09
CA ARG A 293 -0.66 -22.18 -0.25
C ARG A 293 -1.88 -21.29 -0.42
N ALA A 294 -2.56 -21.42 -1.55
CA ALA A 294 -3.81 -20.71 -1.76
C ALA A 294 -4.95 -21.35 -0.91
N PRO A 295 -5.78 -20.52 -0.22
CA PRO A 295 -6.81 -21.05 0.69
C PRO A 295 -7.95 -21.80 -0.02
N TRP A 296 -8.09 -21.68 -1.33
CA TRP A 296 -9.10 -22.40 -2.11
C TRP A 296 -8.69 -23.81 -2.58
N ASP A 297 -7.50 -24.30 -2.24
CA ASP A 297 -7.03 -25.66 -2.60
C ASP A 297 -7.72 -26.78 -1.79
N GLY A 298 -8.98 -26.57 -1.42
CA GLY A 298 -9.85 -27.56 -0.78
C GLY A 298 -9.65 -27.75 0.73
N ARG A 299 -8.82 -26.94 1.37
CA ARG A 299 -8.67 -26.91 2.83
C ARG A 299 -9.19 -25.59 3.37
N ARG A 300 -9.99 -25.63 4.47
CA ARG A 300 -10.42 -24.41 5.17
C ARG A 300 -9.21 -23.51 5.43
N ALA A 301 -9.34 -22.23 5.11
CA ALA A 301 -8.32 -21.22 5.39
C ALA A 301 -7.84 -21.36 6.84
N PRO A 302 -6.51 -21.37 7.10
CA PRO A 302 -6.01 -21.31 8.45
C PRO A 302 -6.50 -20.00 9.08
N LYS A 303 -6.87 -20.06 10.38
CA LYS A 303 -7.32 -18.89 11.13
C LYS A 303 -6.27 -17.78 11.07
N CYS A 304 -6.55 -16.73 10.34
CA CYS A 304 -5.65 -15.61 10.15
C CYS A 304 -5.81 -14.64 11.31
N ARG A 305 -4.78 -14.47 12.15
CA ARG A 305 -4.72 -13.36 13.12
C ARG A 305 -4.04 -12.18 12.46
N VAL A 306 -4.75 -11.09 12.28
CA VAL A 306 -4.16 -9.80 11.87
C VAL A 306 -3.28 -9.28 13.00
N GLY A 307 -2.08 -8.81 12.68
CA GLY A 307 -1.23 -8.06 13.62
C GLY A 307 -0.06 -8.83 14.24
N GLN A 308 0.37 -9.96 13.68
CA GLN A 308 1.71 -10.46 13.99
C GLN A 308 2.61 -10.34 12.76
N PRO A 309 3.69 -9.55 12.84
CA PRO A 309 4.70 -9.55 11.80
C PRO A 309 5.24 -10.97 11.64
N SER A 310 5.47 -11.38 10.39
CA SER A 310 6.20 -12.61 10.05
C SER A 310 7.38 -12.80 11.00
N SER A 311 7.62 -14.02 11.46
CA SER A 311 8.59 -14.38 12.51
C SER A 311 10.05 -13.98 12.25
N ALA A 312 10.33 -13.25 11.16
CA ALA A 312 11.64 -12.71 10.83
C ALA A 312 11.97 -11.38 11.56
N THR A 313 11.02 -10.73 12.26
CA THR A 313 11.28 -9.43 12.90
C THR A 313 10.69 -9.37 14.34
N ARG A 314 10.94 -10.37 15.18
CA ARG A 314 10.65 -10.25 16.60
C ARG A 314 11.75 -9.47 17.30
N ALA A 315 11.52 -8.20 17.57
CA ALA A 315 12.24 -7.48 18.62
C ALA A 315 11.86 -8.05 20.00
N PRO A 316 12.79 -8.13 20.98
CA PRO A 316 12.54 -8.78 22.27
C PRO A 316 11.47 -8.03 23.08
N ALA A 317 10.50 -8.77 23.60
CA ALA A 317 9.43 -8.28 24.46
C ALA A 317 9.97 -7.50 25.66
N ARG A 318 9.58 -6.23 25.80
CA ARG A 318 9.88 -5.40 26.97
C ARG A 318 9.21 -6.00 28.21
N ARG A 319 10.01 -6.40 29.21
CA ARG A 319 9.55 -6.76 30.57
C ARG A 319 8.82 -5.57 31.22
N LYS A 320 7.59 -5.80 31.69
CA LYS A 320 6.84 -4.84 32.52
C LYS A 320 7.61 -4.61 33.83
N PRO A 321 7.71 -3.37 34.34
CA PRO A 321 8.29 -3.12 35.63
C PRO A 321 7.37 -3.65 36.77
N THR A 322 7.89 -4.49 37.63
CA THR A 322 7.23 -4.96 38.86
C THR A 322 7.00 -3.78 39.81
N ARG A 323 5.75 -3.54 40.19
CA ARG A 323 5.38 -2.60 41.27
C ARG A 323 6.01 -3.06 42.58
N ARG A 324 6.96 -2.30 43.12
CA ARG A 324 7.39 -2.41 44.50
C ARG A 324 6.29 -1.87 45.42
N THR A 325 5.68 -2.74 46.20
CA THR A 325 4.85 -2.40 47.34
C THR A 325 5.77 -1.95 48.46
N THR A 326 5.77 -0.67 48.77
CA THR A 326 6.36 -0.16 50.04
C THR A 326 5.38 -0.42 51.17
N GLY A 327 5.71 -1.39 52.01
CA GLY A 327 5.06 -1.59 53.31
C GLY A 327 5.42 -0.44 54.26
N ARG A 328 4.39 0.21 54.77
CA ARG A 328 4.46 1.21 55.86
C ARG A 328 4.25 0.48 57.14
N THR A 329 5.30 0.29 57.94
CA THR A 329 5.20 -0.11 59.35
C THR A 329 5.14 1.13 60.24
N ALA A 330 4.11 1.18 61.05
CA ALA A 330 3.92 2.14 62.12
C ALA A 330 4.87 1.84 63.30
N ARG A 331 5.51 2.87 63.78
CA ARG A 331 5.62 3.29 65.23
C ARG A 331 6.25 4.67 65.28
#